data_55ec6c8dd373230c9d7e5056102dc193
#
_entry.id   55ec6c8dd373230c9d7e5056102dc193
#
_cell.length_a   1.000
_cell.length_b   1.000
_cell.length_c   1.000
_cell.angle_alpha   90.00
_cell.angle_beta   90.00
_cell.angle_gamma   90.00
#
_symmetry.space_group_name_H-M   'P 1'
#
loop_
_entity.id
_entity.type
_entity.pdbx_description
1 polymer ?
#
loop_
_entity_poly.entity_id
_entity_poly.type
_entity_poly.pdbx_seq_one_letter_code
_entity_poly.pdbx_strand_id
1 'polypeptide(L)'
;MDGEPPGRNGSKPPDMRLLSNPLMGDIVSDWSPVHEAAIHGRLLSLRSLINQGWPVNLITADRVSPLHEACLGGHPSCANMLLRHGAQVNGVTVDWHTPLFNACVSGSHECVNLLLQYGASPYPASDLASPIHEAAKRGHVECIESLVAHGADIDQNICHLGTPLYLACENLQVACARKLLESGPSSLMQLCRLRIRKCFGIQQHHKITGLSLPEELKRFLLHM
;
A
#
# COMPACT_ATOMS: atom_id res chain seq x y z
N MET A 1 35.64 29.17 42.58
CA MET A 1 35.74 29.29 41.09
C MET A 1 34.88 28.18 40.50
N ASP A 2 33.62 28.51 40.36
CA ASP A 2 32.58 27.56 39.97
C ASP A 2 32.39 27.68 38.47
N GLY A 3 32.75 26.61 37.76
CA GLY A 3 32.55 26.51 36.31
C GLY A 3 31.21 25.86 36.01
N GLU A 4 30.24 26.66 35.58
CA GLU A 4 29.00 26.15 35.02
C GLU A 4 29.24 25.38 33.70
N PRO A 5 28.53 24.26 33.44
CA PRO A 5 28.61 23.59 32.15
C PRO A 5 27.78 24.35 31.10
N PRO A 6 28.24 24.36 29.82
CA PRO A 6 27.59 25.11 28.76
C PRO A 6 26.18 24.58 28.49
N GLY A 7 25.23 25.51 28.48
CA GLY A 7 23.79 25.25 28.27
C GLY A 7 23.52 24.53 26.96
N ARG A 8 22.70 23.48 27.04
CA ARG A 8 22.06 22.85 25.89
C ARG A 8 21.14 23.90 25.23
N ASN A 9 21.54 24.38 24.07
CA ASN A 9 20.63 25.09 23.18
C ASN A 9 19.53 24.13 22.72
N GLY A 10 18.46 24.04 23.50
CA GLY A 10 17.22 23.45 23.10
C GLY A 10 16.55 24.38 22.10
N SER A 11 16.81 24.23 20.81
CA SER A 11 15.99 24.81 19.78
C SER A 11 14.58 24.21 19.91
N LYS A 12 13.61 25.03 20.36
CA LYS A 12 12.19 24.68 20.32
C LYS A 12 11.84 24.23 18.91
N PRO A 13 10.98 23.18 18.76
CA PRO A 13 10.46 22.85 17.45
C PRO A 13 9.83 24.10 16.84
N PRO A 14 10.01 24.34 15.53
CA PRO A 14 9.46 25.53 14.89
C PRO A 14 7.96 25.56 15.06
N ASP A 15 7.44 26.75 15.42
CA ASP A 15 5.99 26.95 15.56
C ASP A 15 5.34 26.63 14.20
N MET A 16 4.53 25.58 14.17
CA MET A 16 3.90 25.06 12.95
C MET A 16 3.03 26.09 12.20
N ARG A 17 2.75 27.23 12.84
CA ARG A 17 2.02 28.35 12.22
C ARG A 17 2.86 29.18 11.24
N LEU A 18 4.18 28.97 11.19
CA LEU A 18 5.12 29.75 10.36
C LEU A 18 5.51 29.08 9.04
N LEU A 19 4.99 27.89 8.74
CA LEU A 19 5.27 27.16 7.49
C LEU A 19 4.31 27.51 6.34
N SER A 20 3.32 28.38 6.57
CA SER A 20 2.52 28.96 5.51
C SER A 20 3.30 30.09 4.84
N ASN A 21 3.62 29.96 3.56
CA ASN A 21 4.19 31.05 2.77
C ASN A 21 3.12 32.14 2.57
N PRO A 22 3.24 33.34 3.16
CA PRO A 22 2.20 34.36 3.08
C PRO A 22 2.01 34.97 1.68
N LEU A 23 2.86 34.62 0.72
CA LEU A 23 2.85 35.14 -0.66
C LEU A 23 2.17 34.21 -1.68
N MET A 24 1.83 33.01 -1.29
CA MET A 24 1.05 32.07 -2.11
C MET A 24 -0.34 31.97 -1.51
N GLY A 25 -1.26 32.78 -1.99
CA GLY A 25 -2.66 32.64 -1.66
C GLY A 25 -3.15 31.22 -1.99
N ASP A 26 -3.78 30.57 -1.02
CA ASP A 26 -4.68 29.42 -1.11
C ASP A 26 -4.16 28.04 -1.54
N ILE A 27 -2.88 27.82 -1.72
CA ILE A 27 -2.33 26.46 -1.76
C ILE A 27 -1.31 26.33 -0.64
N VAL A 28 -1.80 26.16 0.58
CA VAL A 28 -0.97 25.71 1.69
C VAL A 28 -0.52 24.29 1.35
N SER A 29 0.71 24.14 0.92
CA SER A 29 1.34 22.84 0.88
C SER A 29 1.55 22.41 2.33
N ASP A 30 0.64 21.59 2.85
CA ASP A 30 0.75 20.96 4.18
C ASP A 30 1.93 19.95 4.25
N TRP A 31 2.76 19.95 3.21
CA TRP A 31 3.86 19.03 3.02
C TRP A 31 5.04 19.39 3.90
N SER A 32 5.28 18.60 4.92
CA SER A 32 6.37 18.83 5.86
C SER A 32 7.68 18.18 5.39
N PRO A 33 8.85 18.64 5.89
CA PRO A 33 10.14 18.01 5.61
C PRO A 33 10.19 16.50 5.97
N VAL A 34 9.33 16.05 6.90
CA VAL A 34 9.25 14.64 7.29
C VAL A 34 8.58 13.82 6.19
N HIS A 35 7.53 14.34 5.53
CA HIS A 35 6.90 13.71 4.36
C HIS A 35 7.89 13.62 3.21
N GLU A 36 8.59 14.74 2.92
CA GLU A 36 9.61 14.81 1.86
C GLU A 36 10.75 13.80 2.07
N ALA A 37 11.25 13.69 3.30
CA ALA A 37 12.27 12.71 3.63
C ALA A 37 11.78 11.27 3.53
N ALA A 38 10.50 11.03 3.84
CA ALA A 38 9.86 9.71 3.80
C ALA A 38 9.67 9.23 2.37
N ILE A 39 9.06 10.05 1.48
CA ILE A 39 8.77 9.66 0.09
C ILE A 39 10.03 9.43 -0.74
N HIS A 40 11.10 10.15 -0.45
CA HIS A 40 12.37 10.00 -1.15
C HIS A 40 13.36 9.04 -0.47
N GLY A 41 12.96 8.35 0.60
CA GLY A 41 13.81 7.37 1.28
C GLY A 41 15.06 7.98 1.95
N ARG A 42 15.02 9.28 2.29
CA ARG A 42 16.15 10.00 2.90
C ARG A 42 16.25 9.67 4.38
N LEU A 43 16.70 8.44 4.70
CA LEU A 43 16.71 7.90 6.05
C LEU A 43 17.48 8.78 7.06
N LEU A 44 18.65 9.31 6.67
CA LEU A 44 19.45 10.17 7.55
C LEU A 44 18.76 11.50 7.85
N SER A 45 18.14 12.10 6.85
CA SER A 45 17.34 13.33 7.02
C SER A 45 16.13 13.06 7.90
N LEU A 46 15.41 11.97 7.66
CA LEU A 46 14.27 11.55 8.47
C LEU A 46 14.67 11.36 9.93
N ARG A 47 15.79 10.67 10.18
CA ARG A 47 16.33 10.47 11.52
C ARG A 47 16.68 11.78 12.21
N SER A 48 17.30 12.71 11.47
CA SER A 48 17.66 14.04 12.01
C SER A 48 16.41 14.83 12.41
N LEU A 49 15.37 14.82 11.56
CA LEU A 49 14.10 15.49 11.82
C LEU A 49 13.40 14.93 13.05
N ILE A 50 13.31 13.60 13.19
CA ILE A 50 12.72 12.95 14.35
C ILE A 50 13.50 13.30 15.63
N ASN A 51 14.85 13.31 15.59
CA ASN A 51 15.67 13.68 16.72
C ASN A 51 15.54 15.17 17.10
N GLN A 52 15.16 16.03 16.16
CA GLN A 52 14.82 17.43 16.40
C GLN A 52 13.43 17.63 17.00
N GLY A 53 12.67 16.55 17.19
CA GLY A 53 11.35 16.60 17.80
C GLY A 53 10.19 16.77 16.80
N TRP A 54 10.43 16.57 15.49
CA TRP A 54 9.32 16.57 14.52
C TRP A 54 8.38 15.38 14.76
N PRO A 55 7.06 15.62 14.81
CA PRO A 55 6.09 14.56 15.03
C PRO A 55 6.08 13.58 13.84
N VAL A 56 6.03 12.27 14.12
CA VAL A 56 5.97 11.22 13.10
C VAL A 56 4.58 11.00 12.53
N ASN A 57 3.54 11.48 13.23
CA ASN A 57 2.12 11.36 12.86
C ASN A 57 1.55 12.67 12.31
N LEU A 58 2.37 13.50 11.69
CA LEU A 58 1.89 14.65 10.92
C LEU A 58 0.98 14.15 9.80
N ILE A 59 -0.10 14.87 9.56
CA ILE A 59 -1.01 14.58 8.44
C ILE A 59 -1.21 15.83 7.59
N THR A 60 -1.27 15.66 6.29
CA THR A 60 -1.67 16.70 5.33
C THR A 60 -3.19 16.91 5.36
N ALA A 61 -3.70 17.90 4.60
CA ALA A 61 -5.13 18.11 4.41
C ALA A 61 -5.84 16.84 3.91
N ASP A 62 -5.18 16.06 3.06
CA ASP A 62 -5.67 14.77 2.54
C ASP A 62 -5.46 13.61 3.53
N ARG A 63 -5.05 13.90 4.76
CA ARG A 63 -4.75 12.93 5.82
C ARG A 63 -3.62 11.96 5.48
N VAL A 64 -2.72 12.35 4.59
CA VAL A 64 -1.51 11.58 4.27
C VAL A 64 -0.49 11.76 5.39
N SER A 65 0.05 10.67 5.94
CA SER A 65 1.12 10.69 6.94
C SER A 65 2.47 10.36 6.31
N PRO A 66 3.61 10.65 6.96
CA PRO A 66 4.93 10.25 6.50
C PRO A 66 5.06 8.73 6.27
N LEU A 67 4.32 7.91 7.03
CA LEU A 67 4.31 6.46 6.83
C LEU A 67 3.65 6.06 5.51
N HIS A 68 2.56 6.75 5.11
CA HIS A 68 1.94 6.54 3.79
C HIS A 68 2.96 6.82 2.68
N GLU A 69 3.72 7.90 2.81
CA GLU A 69 4.72 8.30 1.83
C GLU A 69 5.92 7.36 1.77
N ALA A 70 6.45 6.92 2.92
CA ALA A 70 7.51 5.93 2.96
C ALA A 70 7.09 4.61 2.29
N CYS A 71 5.85 4.19 2.46
CA CYS A 71 5.30 2.99 1.84
C CYS A 71 5.04 3.17 0.35
N LEU A 72 4.54 4.34 -0.07
CA LEU A 72 4.32 4.68 -1.48
C LEU A 72 5.64 4.76 -2.26
N GLY A 73 6.68 5.33 -1.63
CA GLY A 73 8.03 5.36 -2.19
C GLY A 73 8.76 4.01 -2.14
N GLY A 74 8.20 3.00 -1.45
CA GLY A 74 8.84 1.68 -1.31
C GLY A 74 10.10 1.71 -0.44
N HIS A 75 10.11 2.49 0.64
CA HIS A 75 11.29 2.70 1.49
C HIS A 75 11.15 2.02 2.87
N PRO A 76 11.46 0.71 3.00
CA PRO A 76 11.24 -0.06 4.23
C PRO A 76 12.05 0.47 5.43
N SER A 77 13.25 0.99 5.20
CA SER A 77 14.08 1.56 6.26
C SER A 77 13.45 2.81 6.89
N CYS A 78 12.84 3.69 6.07
CA CYS A 78 12.11 4.86 6.55
C CYS A 78 10.82 4.45 7.25
N ALA A 79 10.06 3.52 6.66
CA ALA A 79 8.85 2.97 7.27
C ALA A 79 9.13 2.35 8.64
N ASN A 80 10.19 1.53 8.76
CA ASN A 80 10.61 0.93 10.03
C ASN A 80 10.97 1.99 11.09
N MET A 81 11.69 3.02 10.68
CA MET A 81 12.03 4.12 11.59
C MET A 81 10.77 4.82 12.09
N LEU A 82 9.85 5.18 11.22
CA LEU A 82 8.59 5.82 11.60
C LEU A 82 7.76 4.94 12.54
N LEU A 83 7.62 3.64 12.24
CA LEU A 83 6.90 2.69 13.08
C LEU A 83 7.52 2.53 14.46
N ARG A 84 8.85 2.46 14.57
CA ARG A 84 9.56 2.42 15.87
C ARG A 84 9.34 3.67 16.71
N HIS A 85 9.04 4.80 16.09
CA HIS A 85 8.74 6.06 16.78
C HIS A 85 7.24 6.30 16.95
N GLY A 86 6.41 5.26 16.78
CA GLY A 86 4.98 5.32 17.06
C GLY A 86 4.12 5.85 15.93
N ALA A 87 4.53 5.68 14.67
CA ALA A 87 3.66 5.98 13.54
C ALA A 87 2.42 5.09 13.53
N GLN A 88 1.26 5.68 13.21
CA GLN A 88 -0.01 4.97 13.13
C GLN A 88 -0.04 4.04 11.92
N VAL A 89 -0.04 2.73 12.16
CA VAL A 89 0.06 1.69 11.12
C VAL A 89 -1.19 1.59 10.25
N ASN A 90 -2.37 1.87 10.80
CA ASN A 90 -3.68 1.76 10.14
C ASN A 90 -4.33 3.12 9.87
N GLY A 91 -3.56 4.21 9.82
CA GLY A 91 -4.07 5.50 9.42
C GLY A 91 -4.68 5.44 8.01
N VAL A 92 -5.71 6.23 7.73
CA VAL A 92 -6.36 6.29 6.42
C VAL A 92 -6.34 7.71 5.87
N THR A 93 -6.09 7.85 4.58
CA THR A 93 -6.23 9.10 3.83
C THR A 93 -7.70 9.42 3.55
N VAL A 94 -7.97 10.57 2.95
CA VAL A 94 -9.33 10.94 2.49
C VAL A 94 -9.87 9.90 1.49
N ASP A 95 -9.01 9.32 0.65
CA ASP A 95 -9.35 8.26 -0.31
C ASP A 95 -9.34 6.85 0.31
N TRP A 96 -9.32 6.74 1.63
CA TRP A 96 -9.29 5.49 2.38
C TRP A 96 -8.04 4.62 2.14
N HIS A 97 -6.96 5.20 1.61
CA HIS A 97 -5.70 4.48 1.46
C HIS A 97 -5.02 4.31 2.82
N THR A 98 -4.60 3.10 3.11
CA THR A 98 -3.74 2.77 4.27
C THR A 98 -2.27 2.73 3.85
N PRO A 99 -1.30 2.82 4.77
CA PRO A 99 0.10 2.56 4.45
C PRO A 99 0.32 1.19 3.78
N LEU A 100 -0.45 0.16 4.17
CA LEU A 100 -0.40 -1.16 3.57
C LEU A 100 -0.88 -1.15 2.10
N PHE A 101 -1.94 -0.41 1.80
CA PHE A 101 -2.39 -0.19 0.42
C PHE A 101 -1.29 0.47 -0.40
N ASN A 102 -0.67 1.54 0.10
CA ASN A 102 0.42 2.24 -0.59
C ASN A 102 1.66 1.34 -0.81
N ALA A 103 1.99 0.46 0.15
CA ALA A 103 3.04 -0.54 -0.02
C ALA A 103 2.72 -1.55 -1.14
N CYS A 104 1.44 -1.90 -1.31
CA CYS A 104 0.98 -2.72 -2.43
C CYS A 104 1.00 -1.95 -3.77
N VAL A 105 0.77 -0.64 -3.76
CA VAL A 105 0.93 0.24 -4.95
C VAL A 105 2.38 0.26 -5.42
N SER A 106 3.33 0.44 -4.50
CA SER A 106 4.77 0.47 -4.83
C SER A 106 5.36 -0.91 -5.15
N GLY A 107 4.70 -1.99 -4.72
CA GLY A 107 5.20 -3.36 -4.86
C GLY A 107 6.30 -3.72 -3.87
N SER A 108 6.52 -2.91 -2.85
CA SER A 108 7.53 -3.19 -1.83
C SER A 108 7.04 -4.25 -0.84
N HIS A 109 7.35 -5.51 -1.13
CA HIS A 109 7.02 -6.63 -0.24
C HIS A 109 7.66 -6.49 1.15
N GLU A 110 8.83 -5.83 1.22
CA GLU A 110 9.49 -5.54 2.49
C GLU A 110 8.66 -4.58 3.36
N CYS A 111 8.09 -3.52 2.75
CA CYS A 111 7.17 -2.63 3.45
C CYS A 111 5.89 -3.36 3.85
N VAL A 112 5.33 -4.21 2.98
CA VAL A 112 4.14 -5.03 3.26
C VAL A 112 4.39 -5.92 4.48
N ASN A 113 5.49 -6.71 4.48
CA ASN A 113 5.85 -7.59 5.59
C ASN A 113 6.05 -6.81 6.89
N LEU A 114 6.76 -5.69 6.81
CA LEU A 114 7.00 -4.82 7.96
C LEU A 114 5.68 -4.32 8.56
N LEU A 115 4.79 -3.77 7.75
CA LEU A 115 3.50 -3.26 8.22
C LEU A 115 2.64 -4.36 8.85
N LEU A 116 2.58 -5.55 8.24
CA LEU A 116 1.85 -6.68 8.77
C LEU A 116 2.41 -7.14 10.13
N GLN A 117 3.75 -7.14 10.31
CA GLN A 117 4.40 -7.41 11.60
C GLN A 117 4.03 -6.39 12.67
N TYR A 118 3.80 -5.12 12.29
CA TYR A 118 3.35 -4.07 13.20
C TYR A 118 1.82 -4.00 13.35
N GLY A 119 1.08 -4.99 12.86
CA GLY A 119 -0.36 -5.11 13.04
C GLY A 119 -1.19 -4.31 12.04
N ALA A 120 -0.67 -4.09 10.83
CA ALA A 120 -1.49 -3.58 9.74
C ALA A 120 -2.61 -4.56 9.42
N SER A 121 -3.82 -4.04 9.24
CA SER A 121 -4.97 -4.84 8.80
C SER A 121 -4.81 -5.21 7.34
N PRO A 122 -4.83 -6.50 6.96
CA PRO A 122 -4.81 -6.93 5.55
C PRO A 122 -6.16 -6.67 4.86
N TYR A 123 -7.19 -6.36 5.65
CA TYR A 123 -8.52 -6.06 5.13
C TYR A 123 -8.61 -4.62 4.65
N PRO A 124 -9.42 -4.33 3.62
CA PRO A 124 -9.59 -2.97 3.14
C PRO A 124 -10.26 -2.10 4.20
N ALA A 125 -9.86 -0.85 4.23
CA ALA A 125 -10.52 0.17 5.05
C ALA A 125 -11.88 0.59 4.45
N SER A 126 -12.04 0.39 3.14
CA SER A 126 -13.30 0.59 2.40
C SER A 126 -13.29 -0.25 1.12
N ASP A 127 -14.44 -0.34 0.45
CA ASP A 127 -14.57 -1.01 -0.85
C ASP A 127 -13.77 -0.33 -1.97
N LEU A 128 -13.21 0.85 -1.72
CA LEU A 128 -12.44 1.61 -2.71
C LEU A 128 -10.93 1.31 -2.69
N ALA A 129 -10.42 0.78 -1.58
CA ALA A 129 -8.97 0.70 -1.32
C ALA A 129 -8.57 -0.63 -0.69
N SER A 130 -8.56 -1.70 -1.48
CA SER A 130 -8.14 -3.04 -1.02
C SER A 130 -6.70 -3.34 -1.42
N PRO A 131 -5.81 -3.63 -0.45
CA PRO A 131 -4.41 -3.94 -0.71
C PRO A 131 -4.20 -5.12 -1.67
N ILE A 132 -4.96 -6.22 -1.51
CA ILE A 132 -4.80 -7.42 -2.33
C ILE A 132 -5.27 -7.19 -3.78
N HIS A 133 -6.31 -6.37 -4.00
CA HIS A 133 -6.76 -6.01 -5.34
C HIS A 133 -5.71 -5.18 -6.07
N GLU A 134 -5.09 -4.23 -5.37
CA GLU A 134 -4.06 -3.38 -5.96
C GLU A 134 -2.78 -4.17 -6.28
N ALA A 135 -2.35 -5.06 -5.38
CA ALA A 135 -1.22 -5.95 -5.62
C ALA A 135 -1.48 -6.87 -6.83
N ALA A 136 -2.69 -7.42 -6.95
CA ALA A 136 -3.09 -8.27 -8.07
C ALA A 136 -3.14 -7.52 -9.40
N LYS A 137 -3.68 -6.31 -9.40
CA LYS A 137 -3.76 -5.42 -10.58
C LYS A 137 -2.37 -5.06 -11.11
N ARG A 138 -1.40 -4.79 -10.22
CA ARG A 138 -0.05 -4.34 -10.57
C ARG A 138 0.96 -5.45 -10.80
N GLY A 139 0.63 -6.69 -10.48
CA GLY A 139 1.53 -7.82 -10.71
C GLY A 139 2.50 -8.12 -9.57
N HIS A 140 2.23 -7.66 -8.36
CA HIS A 140 3.13 -7.81 -7.20
C HIS A 140 2.87 -9.13 -6.45
N VAL A 141 3.45 -10.23 -6.94
CA VAL A 141 3.23 -11.59 -6.43
C VAL A 141 3.65 -11.73 -4.96
N GLU A 142 4.82 -11.22 -4.59
CA GLU A 142 5.34 -11.31 -3.22
C GLU A 142 4.45 -10.57 -2.22
N CYS A 143 3.83 -9.46 -2.66
CA CYS A 143 2.86 -8.74 -1.83
C CYS A 143 1.60 -9.58 -1.61
N ILE A 144 1.11 -10.26 -2.64
CA ILE A 144 -0.03 -11.19 -2.53
C ILE A 144 0.30 -12.32 -1.55
N GLU A 145 1.48 -12.93 -1.67
CA GLU A 145 1.92 -14.00 -0.77
C GLU A 145 1.91 -13.55 0.69
N SER A 146 2.47 -12.39 0.96
CA SER A 146 2.51 -11.80 2.29
C SER A 146 1.11 -11.51 2.84
N LEU A 147 0.23 -10.95 2.02
CA LEU A 147 -1.16 -10.64 2.41
C LEU A 147 -1.94 -11.92 2.71
N VAL A 148 -1.85 -12.93 1.85
CA VAL A 148 -2.54 -14.23 2.02
C VAL A 148 -2.04 -14.94 3.28
N ALA A 149 -0.72 -14.94 3.54
CA ALA A 149 -0.14 -15.51 4.75
C ALA A 149 -0.67 -14.86 6.04
N HIS A 150 -1.10 -13.59 5.97
CA HIS A 150 -1.69 -12.85 7.10
C HIS A 150 -3.23 -12.79 7.05
N GLY A 151 -3.86 -13.66 6.25
CA GLY A 151 -5.30 -13.87 6.28
C GLY A 151 -6.12 -12.92 5.40
N ALA A 152 -5.51 -12.24 4.42
CA ALA A 152 -6.28 -11.49 3.43
C ALA A 152 -7.23 -12.42 2.67
N ASP A 153 -8.46 -11.96 2.46
CA ASP A 153 -9.46 -12.71 1.69
C ASP A 153 -9.14 -12.64 0.19
N ILE A 154 -8.71 -13.77 -0.36
CA ILE A 154 -8.37 -13.90 -1.79
C ILE A 154 -9.58 -13.82 -2.72
N ASP A 155 -10.78 -14.05 -2.18
CA ASP A 155 -12.03 -14.03 -2.93
C ASP A 155 -12.88 -12.81 -2.65
N GLN A 156 -12.36 -11.86 -1.90
CA GLN A 156 -13.05 -10.62 -1.64
C GLN A 156 -13.55 -10.01 -2.94
N ASN A 157 -14.86 -9.86 -3.05
CA ASN A 157 -15.48 -9.31 -4.24
C ASN A 157 -15.94 -7.87 -3.99
N ILE A 158 -15.32 -6.93 -4.65
CA ILE A 158 -15.69 -5.51 -4.62
C ILE A 158 -16.57 -5.24 -5.84
N CYS A 159 -17.78 -4.66 -5.61
CA CYS A 159 -18.85 -4.54 -6.61
C CYS A 159 -18.40 -3.97 -7.97
N HIS A 160 -17.48 -3.01 -7.98
CA HIS A 160 -17.00 -2.34 -9.19
C HIS A 160 -15.62 -2.81 -9.68
N LEU A 161 -14.87 -3.57 -8.84
CA LEU A 161 -13.55 -4.10 -9.19
C LEU A 161 -13.55 -5.61 -9.46
N GLY A 162 -14.52 -6.34 -8.91
CA GLY A 162 -14.54 -7.80 -8.95
C GLY A 162 -13.66 -8.43 -7.86
N THR A 163 -13.06 -9.57 -8.17
CA THR A 163 -12.12 -10.27 -7.27
C THR A 163 -10.66 -9.93 -7.62
N PRO A 164 -9.70 -10.16 -6.70
CA PRO A 164 -8.27 -10.01 -7.01
C PRO A 164 -7.84 -10.82 -8.24
N LEU A 165 -8.38 -12.04 -8.38
CA LEU A 165 -8.12 -12.89 -9.55
C LEU A 165 -8.64 -12.27 -10.86
N TYR A 166 -9.84 -11.67 -10.82
CA TYR A 166 -10.39 -10.96 -11.97
C TYR A 166 -9.47 -9.83 -12.42
N LEU A 167 -9.02 -8.99 -11.48
CA LEU A 167 -8.09 -7.88 -11.78
C LEU A 167 -6.74 -8.36 -12.30
N ALA A 168 -6.20 -9.44 -11.73
CA ALA A 168 -4.96 -10.02 -12.24
C ALA A 168 -5.11 -10.50 -13.69
N CYS A 169 -6.23 -11.13 -14.04
CA CYS A 169 -6.52 -11.57 -15.41
C CYS A 169 -6.76 -10.38 -16.35
N GLU A 170 -7.53 -9.38 -15.93
CA GLU A 170 -7.83 -8.18 -16.72
C GLU A 170 -6.55 -7.41 -17.08
N ASN A 171 -5.62 -7.32 -16.13
CA ASN A 171 -4.34 -6.61 -16.31
C ASN A 171 -3.19 -7.53 -16.79
N LEU A 172 -3.50 -8.74 -17.24
CA LEU A 172 -2.54 -9.72 -17.77
C LEU A 172 -1.43 -10.13 -16.79
N GLN A 173 -1.69 -10.05 -15.50
CA GLN A 173 -0.74 -10.38 -14.43
C GLN A 173 -0.76 -11.90 -14.16
N VAL A 174 -0.17 -12.66 -15.08
CA VAL A 174 -0.22 -14.13 -15.10
C VAL A 174 0.34 -14.76 -13.82
N ALA A 175 1.44 -14.24 -13.31
CA ALA A 175 2.07 -14.76 -12.09
C ALA A 175 1.16 -14.56 -10.86
N CYS A 176 0.52 -13.41 -10.74
CA CYS A 176 -0.45 -13.13 -9.67
C CYS A 176 -1.69 -14.03 -9.81
N ALA A 177 -2.23 -14.18 -11.03
CA ALA A 177 -3.37 -15.05 -11.27
C ALA A 177 -3.07 -16.49 -10.89
N ARG A 178 -1.89 -17.02 -11.27
CA ARG A 178 -1.44 -18.34 -10.87
C ARG A 178 -1.36 -18.48 -9.35
N LYS A 179 -0.71 -17.52 -8.69
CA LYS A 179 -0.55 -17.53 -7.24
C LYS A 179 -1.88 -17.52 -6.48
N LEU A 180 -2.82 -16.67 -6.90
CA LEU A 180 -4.16 -16.61 -6.32
C LEU A 180 -4.92 -17.94 -6.51
N LEU A 181 -4.79 -18.60 -7.66
CA LEU A 181 -5.38 -19.90 -7.91
C LEU A 181 -4.77 -21.01 -7.05
N GLU A 182 -3.45 -20.97 -6.82
CA GLU A 182 -2.75 -21.94 -5.97
C GLU A 182 -3.06 -21.76 -4.49
N SER A 183 -3.33 -20.53 -4.06
CA SER A 183 -3.60 -20.19 -2.66
C SER A 183 -5.03 -20.47 -2.24
N GLY A 184 -5.95 -20.67 -3.21
CA GLY A 184 -7.36 -20.95 -2.95
C GLY A 184 -7.65 -22.44 -2.75
N PRO A 185 -8.69 -22.79 -1.98
CA PRO A 185 -9.20 -24.15 -1.96
C PRO A 185 -9.71 -24.55 -3.34
N SER A 186 -9.58 -25.83 -3.70
CA SER A 186 -9.91 -26.36 -5.03
C SER A 186 -11.36 -26.08 -5.48
N SER A 187 -12.31 -25.97 -4.55
CA SER A 187 -13.70 -25.56 -4.80
C SER A 187 -13.81 -24.09 -5.24
N LEU A 188 -12.94 -23.21 -4.75
CA LEU A 188 -12.87 -21.79 -5.11
C LEU A 188 -12.33 -21.60 -6.53
N MET A 189 -11.39 -22.43 -6.97
CA MET A 189 -10.94 -22.43 -8.36
C MET A 189 -12.11 -22.63 -9.35
N GLN A 190 -13.07 -23.50 -9.03
CA GLN A 190 -14.26 -23.70 -9.86
C GLN A 190 -15.21 -22.50 -9.82
N LEU A 191 -15.41 -21.90 -8.64
CA LEU A 191 -16.26 -20.70 -8.49
C LEU A 191 -15.65 -19.49 -9.21
N CYS A 192 -14.34 -19.28 -9.12
CA CYS A 192 -13.66 -18.24 -9.87
C CYS A 192 -13.75 -18.44 -11.37
N ARG A 193 -13.61 -19.68 -11.87
CA ARG A 193 -13.82 -20.01 -13.28
C ARG A 193 -15.22 -19.62 -13.74
N LEU A 194 -16.24 -20.02 -12.98
CA LEU A 194 -17.64 -19.71 -13.31
C LEU A 194 -17.89 -18.19 -13.28
N ARG A 195 -17.30 -17.48 -12.34
CA ARG A 195 -17.44 -16.02 -12.20
C ARG A 195 -16.74 -15.25 -13.30
N ILE A 196 -15.49 -15.61 -13.61
CA ILE A 196 -14.74 -15.02 -14.74
C ILE A 196 -15.52 -15.24 -16.04
N ARG A 197 -16.03 -16.44 -16.29
CA ARG A 197 -16.87 -16.72 -17.45
C ARG A 197 -18.15 -15.87 -17.49
N LYS A 198 -18.80 -15.68 -16.32
CA LYS A 198 -19.99 -14.85 -16.21
C LYS A 198 -19.70 -13.36 -16.51
N CYS A 199 -18.55 -12.86 -16.08
CA CYS A 199 -18.11 -11.48 -16.34
C CYS A 199 -17.76 -11.25 -17.81
N PHE A 200 -17.09 -12.21 -18.47
CA PHE A 200 -16.77 -12.13 -19.90
C PHE A 200 -17.98 -12.42 -20.80
N GLY A 201 -19.06 -13.01 -20.26
CA GLY A 201 -20.22 -13.45 -21.02
C GLY A 201 -19.91 -14.64 -21.94
N ILE A 202 -20.95 -15.44 -22.22
CA ILE A 202 -20.82 -16.68 -23.02
C ILE A 202 -20.30 -16.41 -24.45
N GLN A 203 -20.53 -15.21 -24.97
CA GLN A 203 -20.13 -14.84 -26.34
C GLN A 203 -18.71 -14.31 -26.48
N GLN A 204 -17.94 -14.14 -25.41
CA GLN A 204 -16.62 -13.55 -25.45
C GLN A 204 -15.46 -14.53 -25.12
N HIS A 205 -15.72 -15.84 -25.17
CA HIS A 205 -14.67 -16.87 -24.98
C HIS A 205 -13.46 -16.67 -25.92
N HIS A 206 -13.67 -16.15 -27.12
CA HIS A 206 -12.60 -15.82 -28.06
C HIS A 206 -11.63 -14.76 -27.51
N LYS A 207 -12.06 -13.90 -26.60
CA LYS A 207 -11.17 -12.92 -25.96
C LYS A 207 -10.20 -13.59 -24.98
N ILE A 208 -10.61 -14.67 -24.32
CA ILE A 208 -9.74 -15.45 -23.42
C ILE A 208 -8.62 -16.11 -24.21
N THR A 209 -8.92 -16.64 -25.41
CA THR A 209 -7.92 -17.26 -26.28
C THR A 209 -6.92 -16.26 -26.86
N GLY A 210 -7.34 -15.00 -27.05
CA GLY A 210 -6.48 -13.90 -27.49
C GLY A 210 -5.61 -13.27 -26.41
N LEU A 211 -5.85 -13.60 -25.13
CA LEU A 211 -5.00 -13.09 -24.04
C LEU A 211 -3.63 -13.79 -24.05
N SER A 212 -2.58 -13.04 -23.73
CA SER A 212 -1.21 -13.57 -23.54
C SER A 212 -1.09 -14.34 -22.21
N LEU A 213 -2.02 -15.27 -21.96
CA LEU A 213 -2.03 -16.14 -20.80
C LEU A 213 -1.35 -17.49 -21.14
N PRO A 214 -0.69 -18.15 -20.15
CA PRO A 214 -0.23 -19.53 -20.32
C PRO A 214 -1.38 -20.43 -20.76
N GLU A 215 -1.06 -21.41 -21.64
CA GLU A 215 -2.05 -22.34 -22.18
C GLU A 215 -2.78 -23.15 -21.08
N GLU A 216 -2.10 -23.44 -19.97
CA GLU A 216 -2.72 -24.09 -18.82
C GLU A 216 -3.84 -23.24 -18.20
N LEU A 217 -3.59 -21.93 -18.07
CA LEU A 217 -4.57 -20.99 -17.53
C LEU A 217 -5.73 -20.77 -18.53
N LYS A 218 -5.44 -20.71 -19.82
CA LYS A 218 -6.47 -20.66 -20.87
C LYS A 218 -7.34 -21.92 -20.84
N ARG A 219 -6.72 -23.10 -20.76
CA ARG A 219 -7.45 -24.37 -20.62
C ARG A 219 -8.30 -24.38 -19.37
N PHE A 220 -7.77 -23.94 -18.23
CA PHE A 220 -8.52 -23.83 -16.98
C PHE A 220 -9.75 -22.91 -17.11
N LEU A 221 -9.61 -21.76 -17.77
CA LEU A 221 -10.69 -20.80 -17.98
C LEU A 221 -11.71 -21.27 -19.03
N LEU A 222 -11.29 -22.01 -20.05
CA LEU A 222 -12.11 -22.44 -21.18
C LEU A 222 -12.73 -23.83 -20.99
N HIS A 223 -12.08 -24.74 -20.25
CA HIS A 223 -12.59 -26.10 -20.09
C HIS A 223 -13.87 -26.16 -19.25
N MET A 224 -14.80 -26.89 -19.82
CA MET A 224 -16.02 -27.36 -19.18
C MET A 224 -15.71 -28.58 -18.31
#